data_79fef4bce96e7938750981dc251541ea
#
_entry.id   79fef4bce96e7938750981dc251541ea
#
_cell.length_a   1.000
_cell.length_b   1.000
_cell.length_c   1.000
_cell.angle_alpha   90.00
_cell.angle_beta   90.00
_cell.angle_gamma   90.00
#
_symmetry.space_group_name_H-M   'P 1'
#
loop_
_entity.id
_entity.type
_entity.pdbx_description
1 polymer ?
#
loop_
_entity_poly.entity_id
_entity_poly.type
_entity_poly.pdbx_seq_one_letter_code
_entity_poly.pdbx_strand_id
1 'polypeptide(L)'
;TLTMLCLSPVGAASAEVSPRAVWLFRKMIKCTLPNSHPLLDFADYGCYCGLGGSGTPVDELDRCCQVHDNCYSQAMELDACRFILDNPYTDIYRYSCSNGEITCSSKNKECAMFICNCDRTAANCFAKAPYNSEYKHLDTEKYCK
;
A
#
# COMPACT_ATOMS: atom_id res chain seq x y z
N THR A 1 12.13 -6.62 -10.73
CA THR A 1 11.94 -6.32 -9.30
C THR A 1 10.66 -5.56 -9.11
N LEU A 2 9.71 -6.21 -8.49
CA LEU A 2 8.44 -5.58 -8.17
C LEU A 2 8.65 -4.64 -7.00
N THR A 3 8.78 -3.39 -7.30
CA THR A 3 8.77 -2.36 -6.29
C THR A 3 7.35 -2.26 -5.73
N MET A 4 7.21 -2.55 -4.48
CA MET A 4 5.92 -2.55 -3.82
C MET A 4 5.64 -1.17 -3.29
N LEU A 5 4.58 -0.57 -3.83
CA LEU A 5 4.08 0.72 -3.37
C LEU A 5 3.64 0.58 -1.92
N CYS A 6 4.36 1.16 -0.99
CA CYS A 6 4.04 1.13 0.44
C CYS A 6 3.82 -0.28 1.00
N LEU A 7 4.26 -1.31 0.29
CA LEU A 7 4.11 -2.68 0.74
C LEU A 7 5.44 -3.19 1.27
N SER A 8 5.78 -2.81 2.48
CA SER A 8 6.97 -3.34 3.13
C SER A 8 6.64 -4.68 3.76
N PRO A 9 7.41 -5.73 3.50
CA PRO A 9 7.23 -7.00 4.19
C PRO A 9 7.76 -6.90 5.63
N VAL A 10 7.14 -6.05 6.44
CA VAL A 10 7.57 -5.85 7.82
C VAL A 10 7.30 -7.13 8.60
N GLY A 11 8.35 -7.77 9.07
CA GLY A 11 8.27 -8.94 9.93
C GLY A 11 7.93 -10.24 9.24
N ALA A 12 7.78 -10.25 7.91
CA ALA A 12 7.49 -11.47 7.17
C ALA A 12 8.64 -11.77 6.20
N ALA A 13 9.74 -12.30 6.74
CA ALA A 13 10.95 -12.59 5.97
C ALA A 13 10.72 -13.59 4.82
N SER A 14 9.57 -14.27 4.77
CA SER A 14 9.26 -15.28 3.78
C SER A 14 7.98 -15.03 2.99
N ALA A 15 7.30 -13.91 3.22
CA ALA A 15 6.06 -13.62 2.52
C ALA A 15 6.36 -12.99 1.16
N GLU A 16 6.15 -13.76 0.10
CA GLU A 16 6.21 -13.22 -1.25
C GLU A 16 4.91 -12.48 -1.54
N VAL A 17 5.03 -11.22 -1.98
CA VAL A 17 3.87 -10.44 -2.39
C VAL A 17 3.42 -10.91 -3.76
N SER A 18 2.13 -11.24 -3.88
CA SER A 18 1.55 -11.62 -5.15
C SER A 18 1.60 -10.44 -6.14
N PRO A 19 2.09 -10.65 -7.37
CA PRO A 19 2.02 -9.60 -8.39
C PRO A 19 0.60 -9.08 -8.62
N ARG A 20 -0.41 -9.93 -8.44
CA ARG A 20 -1.81 -9.52 -8.59
C ARG A 20 -2.26 -8.58 -7.47
N ALA A 21 -1.80 -8.81 -6.25
CA ALA A 21 -2.11 -7.93 -5.12
C ALA A 21 -1.52 -6.53 -5.34
N VAL A 22 -0.28 -6.44 -5.80
CA VAL A 22 0.36 -5.15 -6.13
C VAL A 22 -0.37 -4.46 -7.27
N TRP A 23 -0.78 -5.22 -8.28
CA TRP A 23 -1.50 -4.68 -9.43
C TRP A 23 -2.87 -4.13 -9.05
N LEU A 24 -3.59 -4.81 -8.15
CA LEU A 24 -4.86 -4.33 -7.62
C LEU A 24 -4.69 -2.98 -6.91
N PHE A 25 -3.67 -2.86 -6.09
CA PHE A 25 -3.40 -1.61 -5.38
C PHE A 25 -3.08 -0.47 -6.37
N ARG A 26 -2.27 -0.74 -7.38
CA ARG A 26 -1.98 0.26 -8.43
C ARG A 26 -3.24 0.71 -9.16
N LYS A 27 -4.12 -0.22 -9.51
CA LYS A 27 -5.41 0.12 -10.15
C LYS A 27 -6.27 0.97 -9.22
N MET A 28 -6.25 0.66 -7.94
CA MET A 28 -6.98 1.42 -6.94
C MET A 28 -6.46 2.86 -6.83
N ILE A 29 -5.14 3.04 -6.85
CA ILE A 29 -4.53 4.36 -6.88
C ILE A 29 -4.95 5.13 -8.14
N LYS A 30 -5.00 4.46 -9.29
CA LYS A 30 -5.45 5.09 -10.54
C LYS A 30 -6.91 5.46 -10.50
N CYS A 31 -7.72 4.82 -9.68
CA CYS A 31 -9.11 5.21 -9.48
C CYS A 31 -9.22 6.60 -8.88
N THR A 32 -8.39 6.90 -7.88
CA THR A 32 -8.41 8.20 -7.18
C THR A 32 -7.51 9.24 -7.86
N LEU A 33 -6.49 8.80 -8.56
CA LEU A 33 -5.52 9.64 -9.27
C LEU A 33 -5.35 9.13 -10.71
N PRO A 34 -6.32 9.41 -11.61
CA PRO A 34 -6.31 8.81 -12.95
C PRO A 34 -5.10 9.16 -13.81
N ASN A 35 -4.50 10.32 -13.56
CA ASN A 35 -3.35 10.79 -14.34
C ASN A 35 -2.01 10.41 -13.72
N SER A 36 -2.01 9.69 -12.59
CA SER A 36 -0.79 9.26 -11.95
C SER A 36 -0.18 8.04 -12.64
N HIS A 37 1.10 7.85 -12.38
CA HIS A 37 1.83 6.65 -12.77
C HIS A 37 2.29 5.96 -11.47
N PRO A 38 1.44 5.15 -10.83
CA PRO A 38 1.69 4.69 -9.45
C PRO A 38 3.06 4.03 -9.25
N LEU A 39 3.50 3.24 -10.22
CA LEU A 39 4.81 2.57 -10.12
C LEU A 39 5.96 3.58 -10.12
N LEU A 40 5.86 4.64 -10.94
CA LEU A 40 6.89 5.66 -11.02
C LEU A 40 6.80 6.69 -9.89
N ASP A 41 5.58 7.04 -9.51
CA ASP A 41 5.34 8.14 -8.58
C ASP A 41 5.52 7.73 -7.12
N PHE A 42 5.10 6.52 -6.76
CA PHE A 42 4.99 6.11 -5.36
C PHE A 42 5.87 4.92 -4.96
N ALA A 43 6.61 4.33 -5.90
CA ALA A 43 7.37 3.11 -5.61
C ALA A 43 8.62 3.35 -4.76
N ASP A 44 9.16 4.56 -4.80
CA ASP A 44 10.37 4.93 -4.06
C ASP A 44 10.28 6.41 -3.70
N TYR A 45 9.54 6.69 -2.63
CA TYR A 45 9.26 8.05 -2.19
C TYR A 45 9.37 8.13 -0.66
N GLY A 46 10.09 9.12 -0.16
CA GLY A 46 10.19 9.34 1.27
C GLY A 46 10.82 8.17 2.03
N CYS A 47 10.38 8.00 3.26
CA CYS A 47 10.89 6.95 4.15
C CYS A 47 10.06 5.67 4.10
N TYR A 48 8.81 5.73 3.68
CA TYR A 48 7.86 4.62 3.79
C TYR A 48 7.24 4.15 2.48
N CYS A 49 7.28 4.97 1.42
CA CYS A 49 6.72 4.56 0.12
C CYS A 49 7.74 3.74 -0.65
N GLY A 50 7.64 2.42 -0.56
CA GLY A 50 8.54 1.48 -1.23
C GLY A 50 8.99 0.38 -0.30
N LEU A 51 10.17 -0.15 -0.53
CA LEU A 51 10.76 -1.21 0.28
C LEU A 51 11.29 -0.66 1.60
N GLY A 52 11.00 -1.35 2.68
CA GLY A 52 11.43 -0.96 4.02
C GLY A 52 10.43 0.00 4.66
N GLY A 53 10.93 0.86 5.49
CA GLY A 53 10.14 1.84 6.22
C GLY A 53 10.74 2.04 7.60
N SER A 54 11.26 3.24 7.84
CA SER A 54 11.88 3.57 9.12
C SER A 54 11.90 5.07 9.31
N GLY A 55 12.11 5.48 10.55
CA GLY A 55 12.24 6.88 10.90
C GLY A 55 10.91 7.62 10.90
N THR A 56 10.99 8.93 10.71
CA THR A 56 9.83 9.82 10.68
C THR A 56 9.42 10.08 9.24
N PRO A 57 8.13 9.95 8.89
CA PRO A 57 7.66 10.29 7.56
C PRO A 57 8.03 11.74 7.21
N VAL A 58 8.46 11.97 5.97
CA VAL A 58 8.95 13.29 5.54
C VAL A 58 7.81 14.27 5.22
N ASP A 59 6.63 13.75 4.88
CA ASP A 59 5.46 14.58 4.56
C ASP A 59 4.17 13.78 4.68
N GLU A 60 3.04 14.39 4.26
CA GLU A 60 1.72 13.74 4.32
C GLU A 60 1.65 12.49 3.44
N LEU A 61 2.20 12.54 2.23
CA LEU A 61 2.20 11.40 1.32
C LEU A 61 2.96 10.22 1.92
N ASP A 62 4.13 10.48 2.49
CA ASP A 62 4.94 9.47 3.16
C ASP A 62 4.21 8.90 4.38
N ARG A 63 3.46 9.74 5.09
CA ARG A 63 2.63 9.27 6.20
C ARG A 63 1.51 8.35 5.70
N CYS A 64 0.93 8.62 4.53
CA CYS A 64 -0.04 7.70 3.92
C CYS A 64 0.57 6.31 3.75
N CYS A 65 1.82 6.25 3.32
CA CYS A 65 2.54 4.98 3.16
C CYS A 65 2.83 4.32 4.50
N GLN A 66 3.19 5.10 5.52
CA GLN A 66 3.40 4.56 6.87
C GLN A 66 2.13 3.93 7.42
N VAL A 67 0.99 4.62 7.28
CA VAL A 67 -0.31 4.10 7.74
C VAL A 67 -0.66 2.83 6.96
N HIS A 68 -0.38 2.78 5.67
CA HIS A 68 -0.62 1.60 4.85
C HIS A 68 0.23 0.42 5.31
N ASP A 69 1.52 0.64 5.57
CA ASP A 69 2.41 -0.39 6.11
C ASP A 69 1.91 -0.91 7.46
N ASN A 70 1.47 -0.01 8.34
CA ASN A 70 0.93 -0.39 9.64
C ASN A 70 -0.38 -1.16 9.51
N CYS A 71 -1.21 -0.81 8.53
CA CYS A 71 -2.46 -1.52 8.24
C CYS A 71 -2.18 -2.97 7.85
N TYR A 72 -1.19 -3.20 7.00
CA TYR A 72 -0.77 -4.55 6.61
C TYR A 72 -0.19 -5.32 7.80
N SER A 73 0.58 -4.65 8.67
CA SER A 73 1.09 -5.28 9.89
C SER A 73 -0.04 -5.72 10.81
N GLN A 74 -1.09 -4.91 10.94
CA GLN A 74 -2.29 -5.28 11.71
C GLN A 74 -3.02 -6.46 11.05
N ALA A 75 -3.09 -6.48 9.73
CA ALA A 75 -3.71 -7.60 9.01
C ALA A 75 -3.02 -8.91 9.31
N MET A 76 -1.69 -8.90 9.44
CA MET A 76 -0.93 -10.12 9.75
C MET A 76 -1.25 -10.67 11.14
N GLU A 77 -1.79 -9.86 12.04
CA GLU A 77 -2.23 -10.30 13.35
C GLU A 77 -3.63 -10.94 13.36
N LEU A 78 -4.39 -10.76 12.26
CA LEU A 78 -5.71 -11.35 12.16
C LEU A 78 -5.63 -12.86 11.91
N ASP A 79 -6.42 -13.63 12.62
CA ASP A 79 -6.48 -15.08 12.43
C ASP A 79 -6.89 -15.43 10.99
N ALA A 80 -7.83 -14.66 10.43
CA ALA A 80 -8.30 -14.88 9.06
C ALA A 80 -7.22 -14.69 7.99
N CYS A 81 -6.12 -14.00 8.31
CA CYS A 81 -5.02 -13.73 7.39
C CYS A 81 -3.80 -14.62 7.60
N ARG A 82 -3.90 -15.63 8.47
CA ARG A 82 -2.75 -16.50 8.82
C ARG A 82 -2.64 -17.77 7.99
N PHE A 83 -3.55 -17.97 7.04
CA PHE A 83 -3.53 -19.15 6.17
C PHE A 83 -2.67 -18.88 4.93
N ILE A 84 -2.16 -19.96 4.31
CA ILE A 84 -1.28 -19.84 3.13
C ILE A 84 -1.96 -19.09 1.99
N LEU A 85 -3.26 -19.26 1.81
CA LEU A 85 -4.03 -18.64 0.75
C LEU A 85 -4.73 -17.34 1.18
N ASP A 86 -4.73 -17.05 2.47
CA ASP A 86 -5.40 -15.89 3.03
C ASP A 86 -4.40 -15.14 3.91
N ASN A 87 -3.49 -14.38 3.31
CA ASN A 87 -2.58 -13.51 4.04
C ASN A 87 -2.50 -12.15 3.34
N PRO A 88 -2.06 -11.10 4.03
CA PRO A 88 -2.11 -9.73 3.51
C PRO A 88 -1.41 -9.54 2.17
N TYR A 89 -0.37 -10.32 1.89
CA TYR A 89 0.45 -10.12 0.70
C TYR A 89 0.03 -10.98 -0.48
N THR A 90 -0.82 -11.97 -0.27
CA THR A 90 -1.26 -12.89 -1.33
C THR A 90 -2.74 -12.81 -1.62
N ASP A 91 -3.52 -12.22 -0.70
CA ASP A 91 -4.97 -12.19 -0.84
C ASP A 91 -5.38 -11.25 -1.96
N ILE A 92 -6.41 -11.68 -2.69
CA ILE A 92 -6.96 -10.93 -3.82
C ILE A 92 -8.37 -10.53 -3.45
N TYR A 93 -8.57 -9.23 -3.31
CA TYR A 93 -9.88 -8.68 -2.97
C TYR A 93 -10.64 -8.23 -4.20
N ARG A 94 -11.95 -8.05 -4.04
CA ARG A 94 -12.84 -7.51 -5.05
C ARG A 94 -13.22 -6.09 -4.66
N TYR A 95 -13.19 -5.19 -5.63
CA TYR A 95 -13.59 -3.81 -5.43
C TYR A 95 -14.16 -3.23 -6.72
N SER A 96 -14.83 -2.10 -6.60
CA SER A 96 -15.29 -1.32 -7.75
C SER A 96 -14.80 0.11 -7.66
N CYS A 97 -14.64 0.74 -8.82
CA CYS A 97 -14.28 2.14 -8.95
C CYS A 97 -15.33 2.85 -9.79
N SER A 98 -15.95 3.88 -9.23
CA SER A 98 -16.96 4.65 -9.93
C SER A 98 -16.77 6.14 -9.60
N ASN A 99 -16.48 6.94 -10.61
CA ASN A 99 -16.29 8.39 -10.46
C ASN A 99 -15.24 8.74 -9.40
N GLY A 100 -14.14 7.97 -9.36
CA GLY A 100 -13.06 8.19 -8.39
C GLY A 100 -13.36 7.65 -7.01
N GLU A 101 -14.49 6.98 -6.81
CA GLU A 101 -14.86 6.38 -5.52
C GLU A 101 -14.64 4.88 -5.53
N ILE A 102 -13.91 4.40 -4.53
CA ILE A 102 -13.57 2.98 -4.37
C ILE A 102 -14.54 2.35 -3.38
N THR A 103 -15.11 1.20 -3.76
CA THR A 103 -15.98 0.41 -2.88
C THR A 103 -15.44 -1.02 -2.79
N CYS A 104 -15.11 -1.45 -1.58
CA CYS A 104 -14.74 -2.83 -1.34
C CYS A 104 -15.98 -3.71 -1.32
N SER A 105 -15.96 -4.82 -2.06
CA SER A 105 -17.12 -5.69 -2.20
C SER A 105 -17.49 -6.37 -0.87
N SER A 106 -18.78 -6.42 -0.56
CA SER A 106 -19.28 -7.15 0.60
C SER A 106 -19.08 -8.66 0.49
N LYS A 107 -18.72 -9.16 -0.70
CA LYS A 107 -18.43 -10.58 -0.94
C LYS A 107 -17.01 -10.97 -0.55
N ASN A 108 -16.14 -10.00 -0.20
CA ASN A 108 -14.82 -10.30 0.27
C ASN A 108 -14.87 -11.05 1.60
N LYS A 109 -14.04 -12.07 1.75
CA LYS A 109 -13.81 -12.71 3.04
C LYS A 109 -13.08 -11.75 3.97
N GLU A 110 -12.99 -12.09 5.24
CA GLU A 110 -12.49 -11.17 6.28
C GLU A 110 -11.10 -10.61 5.99
N CYS A 111 -10.14 -11.46 5.62
CA CYS A 111 -8.79 -10.99 5.31
C CYS A 111 -8.78 -10.10 4.08
N ALA A 112 -9.42 -10.54 3.00
CA ALA A 112 -9.50 -9.77 1.76
C ALA A 112 -10.20 -8.42 1.99
N MET A 113 -11.25 -8.39 2.80
CA MET A 113 -11.95 -7.15 3.13
C MET A 113 -11.03 -6.20 3.89
N PHE A 114 -10.27 -6.71 4.85
CA PHE A 114 -9.35 -5.89 5.63
C PHE A 114 -8.28 -5.27 4.72
N ILE A 115 -7.69 -6.08 3.84
CA ILE A 115 -6.65 -5.61 2.90
C ILE A 115 -7.23 -4.61 1.90
N CYS A 116 -8.42 -4.87 1.39
CA CYS A 116 -9.11 -3.93 0.50
C CYS A 116 -9.26 -2.57 1.17
N ASN A 117 -9.65 -2.55 2.44
CA ASN A 117 -9.80 -1.31 3.18
C ASN A 117 -8.46 -0.62 3.46
N CYS A 118 -7.37 -1.38 3.68
CA CYS A 118 -6.02 -0.82 3.79
C CYS A 118 -5.65 -0.08 2.51
N ASP A 119 -5.84 -0.72 1.37
CA ASP A 119 -5.48 -0.16 0.08
C ASP A 119 -6.37 1.02 -0.29
N ARG A 120 -7.68 0.92 -0.02
CA ARG A 120 -8.64 2.00 -0.25
C ARG A 120 -8.27 3.24 0.55
N THR A 121 -7.96 3.08 1.83
CA THR A 121 -7.55 4.17 2.70
C THR A 121 -6.28 4.84 2.16
N ALA A 122 -5.30 4.05 1.73
CA ALA A 122 -4.06 4.58 1.16
C ALA A 122 -4.32 5.33 -0.14
N ALA A 123 -5.10 4.77 -1.05
CA ALA A 123 -5.41 5.41 -2.33
C ALA A 123 -6.13 6.75 -2.13
N ASN A 124 -7.09 6.80 -1.20
CA ASN A 124 -7.78 8.04 -0.86
C ASN A 124 -6.84 9.07 -0.21
N CYS A 125 -5.92 8.58 0.62
CA CYS A 125 -4.91 9.41 1.28
C CYS A 125 -3.97 10.04 0.24
N PHE A 126 -3.49 9.26 -0.71
CA PHE A 126 -2.61 9.73 -1.78
C PHE A 126 -3.28 10.82 -2.63
N ALA A 127 -4.60 10.69 -2.86
CA ALA A 127 -5.35 11.67 -3.65
C ALA A 127 -5.40 13.04 -2.99
N LYS A 128 -5.26 13.11 -1.68
CA LYS A 128 -5.35 14.35 -0.91
C LYS A 128 -3.98 14.93 -0.55
N ALA A 129 -2.94 14.11 -0.56
CA ALA A 129 -1.61 14.54 -0.12
C ALA A 129 -0.86 15.24 -1.26
N PRO A 130 -0.18 16.36 -0.97
CA PRO A 130 0.69 16.98 -1.96
C PRO A 130 1.85 16.06 -2.34
N TYR A 131 2.26 16.10 -3.60
CA TYR A 131 3.42 15.33 -4.09
C TYR A 131 4.62 16.26 -4.23
N ASN A 132 5.72 15.93 -3.55
CA ASN A 132 6.97 16.69 -3.64
C ASN A 132 8.05 15.82 -4.27
N SER A 133 8.41 16.12 -5.52
CA SER A 133 9.39 15.34 -6.27
C SER A 133 10.78 15.30 -5.63
N GLU A 134 11.09 16.21 -4.71
CA GLU A 134 12.36 16.20 -3.98
C GLU A 134 12.50 14.96 -3.09
N TYR A 135 11.39 14.37 -2.67
CA TYR A 135 11.41 13.18 -1.82
C TYR A 135 11.39 11.88 -2.62
N LYS A 136 11.33 11.96 -3.93
CA LYS A 136 11.47 10.79 -4.78
C LYS A 136 12.92 10.32 -4.75
N HIS A 137 13.13 9.02 -4.59
CA HIS A 137 14.46 8.41 -4.45
C HIS A 137 15.26 8.98 -3.28
N LEU A 138 14.56 9.28 -2.17
CA LEU A 138 15.20 9.83 -0.98
C LEU A 138 16.27 8.87 -0.42
N ASP A 139 17.40 9.42 0.03
CA ASP A 139 18.43 8.65 0.72
C ASP A 139 17.94 8.28 2.12
N THR A 140 17.34 7.10 2.24
CA THR A 140 16.72 6.65 3.48
C THR A 140 17.74 6.38 4.59
N GLU A 141 18.96 6.00 4.24
CA GLU A 141 20.02 5.79 5.21
C GLU A 141 20.39 7.09 5.94
N LYS A 142 20.29 8.20 5.23
CA LYS A 142 20.62 9.51 5.77
C LYS A 142 19.44 10.16 6.50
N TYR A 143 18.23 10.06 5.95
CA TYR A 143 17.10 10.86 6.41
C TYR A 143 16.03 10.07 7.17
N CYS A 144 16.08 8.74 7.18
CA CYS A 144 15.02 7.89 7.72
C CYS A 144 15.45 7.04 8.92
N LYS A 145 16.21 7.64 9.82
CA LYS A 145 16.68 6.94 11.03
C LYS A 145 15.87 7.28 12.26
#